data_829ec43387452c90b025e8edb7fa86ca
#
_entry.id   829ec43387452c90b025e8edb7fa86ca
#
_cell.length_a   1.000
_cell.length_b   1.000
_cell.length_c   1.000
_cell.angle_alpha   90.00
_cell.angle_beta   90.00
_cell.angle_gamma   90.00
#
_symmetry.space_group_name_H-M   'P 1'
#
loop_
_entity.id
_entity.type
_entity.pdbx_description
1 polymer ?
#
loop_
_entity_poly.entity_id
_entity_poly.type
_entity_poly.pdbx_seq_one_letter_code
_entity_poly.pdbx_strand_id
1 'polypeptide(L)'
;MIVHVRGTLAEKEPTRVVIEAAGVGYELLIPLSTYDRLPREGGEVKLLTFHCVREDDEILFGFATADEKALFAKLTSVSGVGPKIAIAILSGASISELGMAIAGGDAKRIAAIKGVGKKTAEKICVELRDKVGEFAFARQAGQTAGAPLLADALAALRALGFNEETSAKMVADVLAKNPKVDSVEKVIKLALGSRG
;
A
#
# COMPACT_ATOMS: atom_id res chain seq x y z
N MET A 1 -11.60 5.05 15.70
CA MET A 1 -10.83 4.37 14.63
C MET A 1 -9.36 4.29 15.03
N ILE A 2 -8.77 3.10 15.02
CA ILE A 2 -7.35 2.87 15.34
C ILE A 2 -6.57 2.90 14.02
N VAL A 3 -5.59 3.82 13.86
CA VAL A 3 -4.85 4.03 12.60
C VAL A 3 -3.48 3.38 12.57
N HIS A 4 -2.91 3.09 13.74
CA HIS A 4 -1.71 2.29 13.94
C HIS A 4 -1.64 1.77 15.38
N VAL A 5 -0.91 0.70 15.60
CA VAL A 5 -0.51 0.20 16.92
C VAL A 5 1.01 0.16 16.97
N ARG A 6 1.61 0.70 18.04
CA ARG A 6 3.04 0.62 18.33
C ARG A 6 3.25 0.07 19.73
N GLY A 7 4.09 -0.93 19.86
CA GLY A 7 4.40 -1.57 21.14
C GLY A 7 5.34 -2.74 20.96
N THR A 8 5.34 -3.65 21.93
CA THR A 8 6.12 -4.88 21.91
C THR A 8 5.36 -5.98 21.21
N LEU A 9 6.00 -6.69 20.30
CA LEU A 9 5.44 -7.88 19.65
C LEU A 9 5.35 -9.02 20.66
N ALA A 10 4.18 -9.27 21.21
CA ALA A 10 3.95 -10.29 22.24
C ALA A 10 3.78 -11.68 21.65
N GLU A 11 3.05 -11.79 20.52
CA GLU A 11 2.83 -13.07 19.82
C GLU A 11 3.02 -12.87 18.31
N LYS A 12 3.64 -13.84 17.64
CA LYS A 12 3.92 -13.81 16.21
C LYS A 12 3.53 -15.10 15.51
N GLU A 13 2.41 -15.10 14.80
CA GLU A 13 1.95 -16.18 13.93
C GLU A 13 1.86 -15.70 12.46
N PRO A 14 1.90 -16.58 11.45
CA PRO A 14 1.95 -16.18 10.03
C PRO A 14 0.84 -15.24 9.58
N THR A 15 -0.35 -15.33 10.18
CA THR A 15 -1.52 -14.52 9.76
C THR A 15 -2.10 -13.67 10.90
N ARG A 16 -1.47 -13.73 12.09
CA ARG A 16 -1.95 -13.07 13.30
C ARG A 16 -0.77 -12.65 14.18
N VAL A 17 -0.89 -11.48 14.79
CA VAL A 17 0.07 -11.01 15.79
C VAL A 17 -0.68 -10.37 16.95
N VAL A 18 -0.03 -10.35 18.12
CA VAL A 18 -0.46 -9.54 19.26
C VAL A 18 0.63 -8.51 19.55
N ILE A 19 0.24 -7.25 19.58
CA ILE A 19 1.11 -6.14 19.97
C ILE A 19 0.64 -5.61 21.32
N GLU A 20 1.50 -5.67 22.32
CA GLU A 20 1.24 -5.09 23.63
C GLU A 20 1.65 -3.60 23.62
N ALA A 21 0.70 -2.74 23.91
CA ALA A 21 0.89 -1.31 24.03
C ALA A 21 0.27 -0.82 25.34
N ALA A 22 1.11 -0.31 26.25
CA ALA A 22 0.69 0.23 27.55
C ALA A 22 -0.16 -0.77 28.40
N GLY A 23 0.20 -2.05 28.38
CA GLY A 23 -0.51 -3.11 29.14
C GLY A 23 -1.77 -3.63 28.45
N VAL A 24 -2.07 -3.21 27.23
CA VAL A 24 -3.19 -3.71 26.42
C VAL A 24 -2.65 -4.51 25.24
N GLY A 25 -3.09 -5.78 25.08
CA GLY A 25 -2.78 -6.61 23.93
C GLY A 25 -3.75 -6.36 22.78
N TYR A 26 -3.23 -5.89 21.65
CA TYR A 26 -3.99 -5.71 20.42
C TYR A 26 -3.73 -6.90 19.48
N GLU A 27 -4.77 -7.64 19.14
CA GLU A 27 -4.70 -8.66 18.10
C GLU A 27 -4.88 -8.02 16.72
N LEU A 28 -3.98 -8.33 15.78
CA LEU A 28 -4.06 -7.87 14.40
C LEU A 28 -3.94 -9.06 13.45
N LEU A 29 -4.83 -9.12 12.47
CA LEU A 29 -4.68 -10.01 11.33
C LEU A 29 -3.76 -9.36 10.29
N ILE A 30 -2.76 -10.10 9.82
CA ILE A 30 -1.71 -9.57 8.94
C ILE A 30 -1.52 -10.42 7.69
N PRO A 31 -1.08 -9.84 6.54
CA PRO A 31 -0.62 -10.63 5.41
C PRO A 31 0.78 -11.22 5.66
N LEU A 32 1.14 -12.28 4.93
CA LEU A 32 2.47 -12.90 5.03
C LEU A 32 3.60 -11.92 4.71
N SER A 33 3.38 -10.98 3.80
CA SER A 33 4.36 -9.93 3.48
C SER A 33 4.70 -9.02 4.66
N THR A 34 3.72 -8.76 5.54
CA THR A 34 3.94 -8.06 6.81
C THR A 34 4.67 -8.98 7.80
N TYR A 35 4.26 -10.26 7.94
CA TYR A 35 4.90 -11.22 8.84
C TYR A 35 6.41 -11.34 8.61
N ASP A 36 6.84 -11.39 7.35
CA ASP A 36 8.26 -11.53 6.98
C ASP A 36 9.11 -10.32 7.39
N ARG A 37 8.49 -9.16 7.61
CA ARG A 37 9.16 -7.91 8.03
C ARG A 37 9.17 -7.68 9.53
N LEU A 38 8.43 -8.48 10.28
CA LEU A 38 8.33 -8.33 11.72
C LEU A 38 9.59 -8.81 12.44
N PRO A 39 9.99 -8.14 13.53
CA PRO A 39 11.05 -8.62 14.40
C PRO A 39 10.67 -9.97 15.05
N ARG A 40 11.55 -10.49 15.87
CA ARG A 40 11.23 -11.60 16.79
C ARG A 40 10.31 -11.09 17.90
N GLU A 41 9.58 -12.02 18.51
CA GLU A 41 8.80 -11.74 19.72
C GLU A 41 9.67 -11.05 20.78
N GLY A 42 9.09 -10.12 21.51
CA GLY A 42 9.76 -9.20 22.43
C GLY A 42 10.34 -7.94 21.77
N GLY A 43 10.41 -7.87 20.43
CA GLY A 43 10.91 -6.70 19.72
C GLY A 43 9.87 -5.59 19.59
N GLU A 44 10.32 -4.34 19.50
CA GLU A 44 9.43 -3.20 19.21
C GLU A 44 8.96 -3.23 17.76
N VAL A 45 7.67 -2.94 17.56
CA VAL A 45 7.03 -2.89 16.25
C VAL A 45 6.00 -1.78 16.16
N LYS A 46 5.82 -1.23 14.97
CA LYS A 46 4.70 -0.36 14.62
C LYS A 46 4.03 -0.91 13.36
N LEU A 47 2.75 -1.22 13.45
CA LEU A 47 1.93 -1.59 12.29
C LEU A 47 0.88 -0.52 12.03
N LEU A 48 0.69 -0.19 10.76
CA LEU A 48 -0.46 0.59 10.30
C LEU A 48 -1.70 -0.30 10.35
N THR A 49 -2.85 0.25 10.75
CA THR A 49 -4.05 -0.58 10.95
C THR A 49 -5.21 -0.13 10.07
N PHE A 50 -5.99 -1.11 9.62
CA PHE A 50 -7.32 -0.92 9.09
C PHE A 50 -8.30 -1.49 10.12
N HIS A 51 -9.13 -0.62 10.68
CA HIS A 51 -10.08 -0.97 11.73
C HIS A 51 -11.43 -1.27 11.08
N CYS A 52 -11.83 -2.54 11.09
CA CYS A 52 -13.10 -3.02 10.57
C CYS A 52 -14.07 -3.22 11.74
N VAL A 53 -15.12 -2.42 11.80
CA VAL A 53 -16.16 -2.50 12.82
C VAL A 53 -17.44 -3.02 12.16
N ARG A 54 -18.06 -4.04 12.74
CA ARG A 54 -19.36 -4.59 12.38
C ARG A 54 -20.24 -4.61 13.62
N GLU A 55 -21.51 -4.94 13.46
CA GLU A 55 -22.46 -4.97 14.57
C GLU A 55 -22.07 -5.94 15.69
N ASP A 56 -21.45 -7.06 15.32
CA ASP A 56 -21.11 -8.20 16.19
C ASP A 56 -19.61 -8.50 16.26
N ASP A 57 -18.75 -7.72 15.57
CA ASP A 57 -17.31 -8.01 15.50
C ASP A 57 -16.48 -6.75 15.23
N GLU A 58 -15.31 -6.68 15.84
CA GLU A 58 -14.35 -5.59 15.70
C GLU A 58 -12.95 -6.16 15.43
N ILE A 59 -12.46 -6.00 14.21
CA ILE A 59 -11.22 -6.61 13.76
C ILE A 59 -10.21 -5.53 13.36
N LEU A 60 -8.96 -5.69 13.83
CA LEU A 60 -7.83 -4.91 13.34
C LEU A 60 -7.04 -5.72 12.31
N PHE A 61 -6.81 -5.12 11.15
CA PHE A 61 -5.87 -5.63 10.16
C PHE A 61 -4.59 -4.80 10.22
N GLY A 62 -3.42 -5.46 10.26
CA GLY A 62 -2.13 -4.82 10.43
C GLY A 62 -1.25 -4.90 9.18
N PHE A 63 -0.53 -3.83 8.88
CA PHE A 63 0.31 -3.69 7.69
C PHE A 63 1.66 -3.05 8.04
N ALA A 64 2.74 -3.61 7.49
CA ALA A 64 4.09 -3.07 7.69
C ALA A 64 4.31 -1.80 6.87
N THR A 65 3.60 -1.62 5.74
CA THR A 65 3.77 -0.49 4.82
C THR A 65 2.45 0.21 4.51
N ALA A 66 2.58 1.47 4.09
CA ALA A 66 1.44 2.25 3.61
C ALA A 66 0.82 1.65 2.34
N ASP A 67 1.65 1.08 1.44
CA ASP A 67 1.21 0.47 0.19
C ASP A 67 0.37 -0.79 0.45
N GLU A 68 0.77 -1.64 1.41
CA GLU A 68 -0.03 -2.80 1.82
C GLU A 68 -1.42 -2.36 2.31
N LYS A 69 -1.46 -1.35 3.19
CA LYS A 69 -2.72 -0.81 3.72
C LYS A 69 -3.56 -0.17 2.62
N ALA A 70 -2.96 0.58 1.70
CA ALA A 70 -3.66 1.22 0.60
C ALA A 70 -4.23 0.20 -0.38
N LEU A 71 -3.45 -0.82 -0.77
CA LEU A 71 -3.94 -1.88 -1.65
C LEU A 71 -5.04 -2.71 -0.98
N PHE A 72 -4.91 -3.00 0.33
CA PHE A 72 -5.97 -3.66 1.11
C PHE A 72 -7.29 -2.87 1.06
N ALA A 73 -7.25 -1.55 1.27
CA ALA A 73 -8.43 -0.69 1.21
C ALA A 73 -9.07 -0.70 -0.19
N LYS A 74 -8.25 -0.67 -1.25
CA LYS A 74 -8.75 -0.78 -2.64
C LYS A 74 -9.37 -2.15 -2.90
N LEU A 75 -8.74 -3.24 -2.49
CA LEU A 75 -9.28 -4.60 -2.65
C LEU A 75 -10.63 -4.76 -1.94
N THR A 76 -10.73 -4.28 -0.70
CA THR A 76 -11.98 -4.38 0.07
C THR A 76 -13.11 -3.48 -0.45
N SER A 77 -12.82 -2.50 -1.30
CA SER A 77 -13.85 -1.70 -2.00
C SER A 77 -14.50 -2.44 -3.17
N VAL A 78 -13.90 -3.54 -3.64
CA VAL A 78 -14.46 -4.36 -4.73
C VAL A 78 -15.59 -5.24 -4.22
N SER A 79 -16.74 -5.21 -4.89
CA SER A 79 -17.89 -6.03 -4.52
C SER A 79 -17.56 -7.53 -4.54
N GLY A 80 -17.73 -8.20 -3.39
CA GLY A 80 -17.43 -9.62 -3.20
C GLY A 80 -16.00 -9.90 -2.71
N VAL A 81 -15.20 -8.86 -2.43
CA VAL A 81 -13.89 -8.99 -1.80
C VAL A 81 -13.99 -8.54 -0.34
N GLY A 82 -14.14 -9.50 0.56
CA GLY A 82 -14.09 -9.23 2.00
C GLY A 82 -12.65 -9.10 2.52
N PRO A 83 -12.48 -8.60 3.76
CA PRO A 83 -11.16 -8.40 4.35
C PRO A 83 -10.29 -9.66 4.38
N LYS A 84 -10.86 -10.84 4.66
CA LYS A 84 -10.11 -12.12 4.65
C LYS A 84 -9.59 -12.48 3.26
N ILE A 85 -10.36 -12.19 2.20
CA ILE A 85 -9.93 -12.39 0.81
C ILE A 85 -8.82 -11.39 0.46
N ALA A 86 -8.93 -10.13 0.88
CA ALA A 86 -7.91 -9.12 0.65
C ALA A 86 -6.57 -9.49 1.33
N ILE A 87 -6.59 -10.01 2.58
CA ILE A 87 -5.39 -10.54 3.25
C ILE A 87 -4.78 -11.72 2.47
N ALA A 88 -5.61 -12.65 1.97
CA ALA A 88 -5.12 -13.77 1.18
C ALA A 88 -4.46 -13.29 -0.13
N ILE A 89 -5.02 -12.28 -0.79
CA ILE A 89 -4.44 -11.67 -1.99
C ILE A 89 -3.07 -11.04 -1.67
N LEU A 90 -2.97 -10.23 -0.62
CA LEU A 90 -1.72 -9.59 -0.18
C LEU A 90 -0.67 -10.61 0.30
N SER A 91 -1.09 -11.79 0.71
CA SER A 91 -0.19 -12.89 1.09
C SER A 91 0.27 -13.73 -0.11
N GLY A 92 -0.42 -13.64 -1.24
CA GLY A 92 -0.17 -14.51 -2.40
C GLY A 92 0.88 -13.99 -3.38
N ALA A 93 1.18 -12.69 -3.37
CA ALA A 93 2.20 -12.08 -4.22
C ALA A 93 2.64 -10.72 -3.66
N SER A 94 3.76 -10.20 -4.13
CA SER A 94 4.23 -8.86 -3.75
C SER A 94 3.28 -7.76 -4.24
N ILE A 95 3.29 -6.61 -3.57
CA ILE A 95 2.47 -5.44 -3.94
C ILE A 95 2.67 -5.04 -5.41
N SER A 96 3.92 -5.03 -5.87
CA SER A 96 4.27 -4.72 -7.27
C SER A 96 3.69 -5.75 -8.25
N GLU A 97 3.80 -7.05 -7.93
CA GLU A 97 3.24 -8.11 -8.78
C GLU A 97 1.72 -8.05 -8.85
N LEU A 98 1.06 -7.77 -7.73
CA LEU A 98 -0.38 -7.54 -7.68
C LEU A 98 -0.78 -6.32 -8.50
N GLY A 99 -0.07 -5.20 -8.33
CA GLY A 99 -0.29 -3.98 -9.10
C GLY A 99 -0.16 -4.22 -10.61
N MET A 100 0.90 -4.91 -11.05
CA MET A 100 1.10 -5.26 -12.47
C MET A 100 0.01 -6.20 -13.00
N ALA A 101 -0.36 -7.23 -12.22
CA ALA A 101 -1.40 -8.19 -12.64
C ALA A 101 -2.76 -7.50 -12.79
N ILE A 102 -3.12 -6.63 -11.84
CA ILE A 102 -4.40 -5.90 -11.88
C ILE A 102 -4.40 -4.88 -13.03
N ALA A 103 -3.36 -4.06 -13.17
CA ALA A 103 -3.24 -3.07 -14.25
C ALA A 103 -3.22 -3.72 -15.64
N GLY A 104 -2.54 -4.87 -15.77
CA GLY A 104 -2.49 -5.68 -17.00
C GLY A 104 -3.74 -6.50 -17.27
N GLY A 105 -4.69 -6.58 -16.35
CA GLY A 105 -5.91 -7.40 -16.50
C GLY A 105 -5.66 -8.91 -16.38
N ASP A 106 -4.55 -9.32 -15.75
CA ASP A 106 -4.22 -10.75 -15.56
C ASP A 106 -5.05 -11.39 -14.44
N ALA A 107 -6.34 -11.58 -14.71
CA ALA A 107 -7.25 -12.23 -13.78
C ALA A 107 -6.85 -13.67 -13.45
N LYS A 108 -6.12 -14.36 -14.35
CA LYS A 108 -5.66 -15.74 -14.10
C LYS A 108 -4.65 -15.77 -12.95
N ARG A 109 -3.73 -14.82 -12.91
CA ARG A 109 -2.74 -14.71 -11.83
C ARG A 109 -3.40 -14.43 -10.50
N ILE A 110 -4.40 -13.55 -10.46
CA ILE A 110 -5.15 -13.25 -9.23
C ILE A 110 -6.01 -14.46 -8.80
N ALA A 111 -6.64 -15.16 -9.73
CA ALA A 111 -7.44 -16.36 -9.45
C ALA A 111 -6.61 -17.57 -8.98
N ALA A 112 -5.30 -17.60 -9.22
CA ALA A 112 -4.41 -18.62 -8.71
C ALA A 112 -4.19 -18.52 -7.18
N ILE A 113 -4.53 -17.38 -6.59
CA ILE A 113 -4.44 -17.16 -5.14
C ILE A 113 -5.57 -17.92 -4.44
N LYS A 114 -5.21 -18.75 -3.45
CA LYS A 114 -6.18 -19.57 -2.71
C LYS A 114 -7.29 -18.70 -2.10
N GLY A 115 -8.52 -19.06 -2.38
CA GLY A 115 -9.71 -18.34 -1.90
C GLY A 115 -10.23 -17.25 -2.83
N VAL A 116 -9.58 -17.02 -3.98
CA VAL A 116 -10.02 -16.06 -5.00
C VAL A 116 -10.62 -16.82 -6.18
N GLY A 117 -11.92 -16.66 -6.39
CA GLY A 117 -12.61 -17.24 -7.54
C GLY A 117 -12.37 -16.46 -8.84
N LYS A 118 -12.53 -17.13 -10.00
CA LYS A 118 -12.35 -16.51 -11.33
C LYS A 118 -13.16 -15.21 -11.50
N LYS A 119 -14.46 -15.24 -11.15
CA LYS A 119 -15.34 -14.06 -11.24
C LYS A 119 -14.86 -12.89 -10.34
N THR A 120 -14.36 -13.22 -9.14
CA THR A 120 -13.80 -12.21 -8.21
C THR A 120 -12.52 -11.60 -8.78
N ALA A 121 -11.63 -12.43 -9.31
CA ALA A 121 -10.39 -11.97 -9.95
C ALA A 121 -10.67 -11.05 -11.16
N GLU A 122 -11.62 -11.40 -12.01
CA GLU A 122 -12.05 -10.56 -13.14
C GLU A 122 -12.59 -9.21 -12.67
N LYS A 123 -13.44 -9.19 -11.63
CA LYS A 123 -13.94 -7.94 -11.03
C LYS A 123 -12.82 -7.07 -10.47
N ILE A 124 -11.87 -7.66 -9.73
CA ILE A 124 -10.71 -6.94 -9.17
C ILE A 124 -9.94 -6.25 -10.30
N CYS A 125 -9.65 -6.97 -11.39
CA CYS A 125 -8.94 -6.39 -12.52
C CYS A 125 -9.73 -5.26 -13.19
N VAL A 126 -11.04 -5.39 -13.36
CA VAL A 126 -11.87 -4.35 -14.01
C VAL A 126 -12.00 -3.11 -13.12
N GLU A 127 -12.33 -3.28 -11.83
CA GLU A 127 -12.63 -2.15 -10.94
C GLU A 127 -11.39 -1.41 -10.45
N LEU A 128 -10.23 -2.09 -10.41
CA LEU A 128 -8.99 -1.51 -9.87
C LEU A 128 -7.93 -1.19 -10.93
N ARG A 129 -8.12 -1.51 -12.21
CA ARG A 129 -7.13 -1.30 -13.28
C ARG A 129 -6.48 0.08 -13.23
N ASP A 130 -7.29 1.13 -13.19
CA ASP A 130 -6.84 2.52 -13.24
C ASP A 130 -6.43 3.08 -11.87
N LYS A 131 -6.66 2.29 -10.80
CA LYS A 131 -6.43 2.71 -9.41
C LYS A 131 -5.16 2.12 -8.79
N VAL A 132 -4.46 1.23 -9.49
CA VAL A 132 -3.30 0.49 -8.95
C VAL A 132 -1.99 0.80 -9.67
N GLY A 133 -1.96 1.76 -10.60
CA GLY A 133 -0.76 2.13 -11.35
C GLY A 133 0.43 2.47 -10.44
N GLU A 134 0.18 3.14 -9.32
CA GLU A 134 1.19 3.47 -8.31
C GLU A 134 1.92 2.25 -7.74
N PHE A 135 1.22 1.12 -7.55
CA PHE A 135 1.82 -0.12 -7.01
C PHE A 135 2.63 -0.89 -8.07
N ALA A 136 2.25 -0.81 -9.34
CA ALA A 136 2.98 -1.45 -10.43
C ALA A 136 4.41 -0.88 -10.57
N PHE A 137 4.60 0.41 -10.28
CA PHE A 137 5.87 1.11 -10.35
C PHE A 137 6.70 1.06 -9.05
N ALA A 138 6.13 0.62 -7.93
CA ALA A 138 6.82 0.56 -6.63
C ALA A 138 8.11 -0.28 -6.66
N ARG A 139 8.25 -1.22 -7.60
CA ARG A 139 9.46 -2.06 -7.76
C ARG A 139 10.65 -1.29 -8.33
N GLN A 140 10.43 -0.24 -9.13
CA GLN A 140 11.52 0.59 -9.68
C GLN A 140 12.05 1.59 -8.64
N ALA A 141 11.20 1.98 -7.69
CA ALA A 141 11.52 2.97 -6.67
C ALA A 141 12.38 2.43 -5.51
N GLY A 142 12.35 1.12 -5.23
CA GLY A 142 13.13 0.51 -4.15
C GLY A 142 14.64 0.38 -4.40
N GLN A 143 15.13 0.77 -5.59
CA GLN A 143 16.54 0.65 -5.95
C GLN A 143 17.25 1.98 -6.31
N THR A 144 16.55 3.11 -6.26
CA THR A 144 17.17 4.41 -6.49
C THR A 144 16.93 5.35 -5.31
N ALA A 145 17.97 6.03 -4.85
CA ALA A 145 17.94 7.01 -3.76
C ALA A 145 16.99 8.21 -4.00
N GLY A 146 16.34 8.29 -5.16
CA GLY A 146 15.37 9.33 -5.54
C GLY A 146 13.89 8.96 -5.41
N ALA A 147 13.57 7.72 -5.04
CA ALA A 147 12.19 7.23 -5.00
C ALA A 147 11.26 7.93 -3.99
N PRO A 148 11.70 8.23 -2.75
CA PRO A 148 10.90 9.01 -1.81
C PRO A 148 10.61 10.42 -2.34
N LEU A 149 11.62 11.07 -2.95
CA LEU A 149 11.53 12.41 -3.50
C LEU A 149 10.44 12.53 -4.59
N LEU A 150 10.37 11.54 -5.49
CA LEU A 150 9.39 11.48 -6.57
C LEU A 150 7.96 11.32 -6.02
N ALA A 151 7.78 10.36 -5.10
CA ALA A 151 6.48 10.09 -4.51
C ALA A 151 5.94 11.28 -3.71
N ASP A 152 6.78 11.91 -2.91
CA ASP A 152 6.43 13.07 -2.10
C ASP A 152 6.14 14.30 -2.96
N ALA A 153 6.89 14.51 -4.04
CA ALA A 153 6.65 15.62 -4.98
C ALA A 153 5.31 15.44 -5.73
N LEU A 154 4.97 14.22 -6.17
CA LEU A 154 3.68 13.90 -6.77
C LEU A 154 2.52 14.12 -5.79
N ALA A 155 2.66 13.65 -4.55
CA ALA A 155 1.65 13.83 -3.51
C ALA A 155 1.40 15.32 -3.22
N ALA A 156 2.46 16.12 -3.14
CA ALA A 156 2.36 17.54 -2.88
C ALA A 156 1.68 18.30 -4.03
N LEU A 157 2.00 18.00 -5.30
CA LEU A 157 1.33 18.61 -6.46
C LEU A 157 -0.15 18.23 -6.53
N ARG A 158 -0.52 16.99 -6.18
CA ARG A 158 -1.93 16.58 -6.06
C ARG A 158 -2.65 17.36 -4.96
N ALA A 159 -2.02 17.58 -3.80
CA ALA A 159 -2.57 18.40 -2.73
C ALA A 159 -2.79 19.86 -3.13
N LEU A 160 -1.99 20.35 -4.09
CA LEU A 160 -2.15 21.68 -4.71
C LEU A 160 -3.20 21.72 -5.84
N GLY A 161 -3.92 20.62 -6.08
CA GLY A 161 -5.05 20.54 -7.01
C GLY A 161 -4.69 20.12 -8.44
N PHE A 162 -3.46 19.70 -8.71
CA PHE A 162 -3.08 19.15 -10.02
C PHE A 162 -3.55 17.69 -10.16
N ASN A 163 -4.03 17.33 -11.36
CA ASN A 163 -4.38 15.95 -11.66
C ASN A 163 -3.11 15.08 -11.78
N GLU A 164 -3.30 13.75 -11.73
CA GLU A 164 -2.20 12.77 -11.69
C GLU A 164 -1.27 12.86 -12.91
N GLU A 165 -1.85 12.96 -14.10
CA GLU A 165 -1.10 13.03 -15.36
C GLU A 165 -0.26 14.31 -15.45
N THR A 166 -0.85 15.45 -15.08
CA THR A 166 -0.15 16.74 -15.06
C THR A 166 0.97 16.73 -14.02
N SER A 167 0.71 16.21 -12.82
CA SER A 167 1.72 16.09 -11.75
C SER A 167 2.89 15.23 -12.17
N ALA A 168 2.63 14.08 -12.79
CA ALA A 168 3.67 13.17 -13.27
C ALA A 168 4.54 13.83 -14.34
N LYS A 169 3.93 14.53 -15.32
CA LYS A 169 4.64 15.25 -16.36
C LYS A 169 5.51 16.37 -15.81
N MET A 170 4.96 17.19 -14.90
CA MET A 170 5.69 18.29 -14.26
C MET A 170 6.93 17.79 -13.51
N VAL A 171 6.80 16.73 -12.72
CA VAL A 171 7.92 16.16 -11.96
C VAL A 171 8.95 15.53 -12.90
N ALA A 172 8.52 14.80 -13.93
CA ALA A 172 9.42 14.21 -14.92
C ALA A 172 10.24 15.28 -15.66
N ASP A 173 9.61 16.38 -16.10
CA ASP A 173 10.27 17.49 -16.77
C ASP A 173 11.31 18.19 -15.87
N VAL A 174 11.00 18.36 -14.59
CA VAL A 174 11.94 18.96 -13.63
C VAL A 174 13.14 18.05 -13.38
N LEU A 175 12.93 16.75 -13.17
CA LEU A 175 14.01 15.80 -12.92
C LEU A 175 14.91 15.60 -14.15
N ALA A 176 14.34 15.61 -15.36
CA ALA A 176 15.09 15.54 -16.60
C ALA A 176 16.02 16.76 -16.79
N LYS A 177 15.54 17.97 -16.44
CA LYS A 177 16.31 19.20 -16.55
C LYS A 177 17.27 19.45 -15.40
N ASN A 178 17.01 18.84 -14.22
CA ASN A 178 17.74 19.07 -12.98
C ASN A 178 18.07 17.75 -12.27
N PRO A 179 18.99 16.91 -12.80
CA PRO A 179 19.27 15.57 -12.24
C PRO A 179 19.89 15.57 -10.84
N LYS A 180 20.29 16.74 -10.31
CA LYS A 180 20.88 16.90 -8.98
C LYS A 180 19.90 17.45 -7.93
N VAL A 181 18.61 17.54 -8.24
CA VAL A 181 17.62 17.99 -7.26
C VAL A 181 17.44 16.92 -6.18
N ASP A 182 17.61 17.33 -4.93
CA ASP A 182 17.71 16.51 -3.73
C ASP A 182 16.57 16.75 -2.71
N SER A 183 15.65 17.66 -2.99
CA SER A 183 14.54 17.97 -2.08
C SER A 183 13.21 18.18 -2.79
N VAL A 184 12.13 17.73 -2.14
CA VAL A 184 10.74 17.87 -2.60
C VAL A 184 10.38 19.33 -2.84
N GLU A 185 10.80 20.24 -1.94
CA GLU A 185 10.55 21.67 -2.04
C GLU A 185 11.11 22.25 -3.33
N LYS A 186 12.35 21.91 -3.69
CA LYS A 186 12.98 22.36 -4.93
C LYS A 186 12.26 21.83 -6.17
N VAL A 187 11.85 20.54 -6.14
CA VAL A 187 11.08 19.93 -7.23
C VAL A 187 9.77 20.69 -7.44
N ILE A 188 9.01 20.94 -6.37
CA ILE A 188 7.74 21.67 -6.46
C ILE A 188 7.94 23.09 -6.96
N LYS A 189 8.94 23.81 -6.44
CA LYS A 189 9.24 25.20 -6.83
C LYS A 189 9.59 25.31 -8.30
N LEU A 190 10.40 24.40 -8.82
CA LEU A 190 10.76 24.33 -10.24
C LEU A 190 9.57 23.91 -11.11
N ALA A 191 8.75 22.97 -10.65
CA ALA A 191 7.54 22.53 -11.35
C ALA A 191 6.51 23.66 -11.50
N LEU A 192 6.32 24.46 -10.46
CA LEU A 192 5.42 25.61 -10.48
C LEU A 192 6.01 26.80 -11.25
N GLY A 193 7.32 27.03 -11.15
CA GLY A 193 8.02 28.14 -11.81
C GLY A 193 8.18 27.99 -13.34
N SER A 194 8.00 26.80 -13.89
CA SER A 194 8.08 26.55 -15.34
C SER A 194 6.81 26.96 -16.11
N ARG A 195 5.82 27.56 -15.43
CA ARG A 195 4.53 28.03 -16.00
C ARG A 195 4.39 29.58 -16.05
N GLY A 196 5.46 30.31 -15.77
CA GLY A 196 5.50 31.76 -15.91
C GLY A 196 6.01 32.20 -17.28
#